data_1ea5647175f6d40b4beb8f0026b14a66
#
_entry.id   1ea5647175f6d40b4beb8f0026b14a66
#
_cell.length_a   1.000
_cell.length_b   1.000
_cell.length_c   1.000
_cell.angle_alpha   90.00
_cell.angle_beta   90.00
_cell.angle_gamma   90.00
#
_symmetry.space_group_name_H-M   'P 1'
#
loop_
_entity.id
_entity.type
_entity.pdbx_description
1 polymer ?
#
loop_
_entity_poly.entity_id
_entity_poly.type
_entity_poly.pdbx_seq_one_letter_code
_entity_poly.pdbx_strand_id
1 'polypeptide(L)'
;MKQTHPAWAKTFAYHTLYLPKDWRPGKSYPVLIEFAGNGPYKNRFGDVSTGKPEGSKMGFGISGGTGFIWVCVPYLNNAGNKNVTQWWGDMPKYNPQPTLEYCKKVVPWVCKNYGGDIKSVVLCGFSRGAIACNYLGLYDDDISRLWRAFIPYSHYDGVRRWPYPVSDQESAKRRLQRLAGRPQFICHEGTGVSGTQKFLDRAKINGKFTFQATGFRNHNDAWLLRPSSARAALRVWLKAALVN
;
A
#
# COMPACT_ATOMS: atom_id res chain seq x y z
N MET A 1 -11.02 3.59 13.27
CA MET A 1 -12.49 3.34 13.14
C MET A 1 -12.84 2.90 11.73
N LYS A 2 -13.89 2.09 11.55
CA LYS A 2 -14.45 1.81 10.21
C LYS A 2 -15.22 3.02 9.73
N GLN A 3 -15.04 3.37 8.48
CA GLN A 3 -15.74 4.47 7.81
C GLN A 3 -16.12 4.09 6.39
N THR A 4 -17.19 4.70 5.91
CA THR A 4 -17.64 4.58 4.53
C THR A 4 -17.70 5.98 3.90
N HIS A 5 -17.08 6.13 2.75
CA HIS A 5 -17.17 7.39 1.99
C HIS A 5 -18.63 7.63 1.55
N PRO A 6 -19.15 8.88 1.56
CA PRO A 6 -20.55 9.16 1.23
C PRO A 6 -21.05 8.54 -0.08
N ALA A 7 -20.22 8.47 -1.13
CA ALA A 7 -20.59 7.83 -2.40
C ALA A 7 -20.85 6.31 -2.28
N TRP A 8 -20.46 5.67 -1.19
CA TRP A 8 -20.70 4.24 -0.89
C TRP A 8 -21.61 4.02 0.31
N ALA A 9 -22.29 5.05 0.83
CA ALA A 9 -23.11 4.97 2.05
C ALA A 9 -24.19 3.88 2.01
N LYS A 10 -24.67 3.52 0.82
CA LYS A 10 -25.69 2.46 0.60
C LYS A 10 -25.07 1.10 0.23
N THR A 11 -23.80 0.87 0.57
CA THR A 11 -23.07 -0.35 0.23
C THR A 11 -22.39 -0.94 1.46
N PHE A 12 -21.74 -2.10 1.30
CA PHE A 12 -20.90 -2.72 2.33
C PHE A 12 -19.39 -2.39 2.17
N ALA A 13 -19.06 -1.43 1.29
CA ALA A 13 -17.68 -0.98 1.12
C ALA A 13 -17.30 -0.01 2.24
N TYR A 14 -16.15 -0.27 2.88
CA TYR A 14 -15.62 0.57 3.95
C TYR A 14 -14.09 0.52 3.97
N HIS A 15 -13.50 1.56 4.50
CA HIS A 15 -12.09 1.65 4.88
C HIS A 15 -11.93 1.77 6.40
N THR A 16 -10.71 1.64 6.90
CA THR A 16 -10.39 2.01 8.27
C THR A 16 -9.56 3.30 8.26
N LEU A 17 -9.92 4.21 9.15
CA LEU A 17 -9.23 5.48 9.38
C LEU A 17 -8.68 5.51 10.82
N TYR A 18 -7.42 5.90 10.93
CA TYR A 18 -6.72 6.11 12.20
C TYR A 18 -6.11 7.51 12.20
N LEU A 19 -6.56 8.33 13.13
CA LEU A 19 -5.95 9.62 13.40
C LEU A 19 -4.78 9.43 14.38
N PRO A 20 -3.67 10.14 14.20
CA PRO A 20 -2.54 10.02 15.13
C PRO A 20 -2.92 10.56 16.53
N LYS A 21 -2.23 10.09 17.57
CA LYS A 21 -2.47 10.54 18.96
C LYS A 21 -2.30 12.05 19.15
N ASP A 22 -1.44 12.65 18.33
CA ASP A 22 -1.19 14.09 18.29
C ASP A 22 -2.06 14.85 17.28
N TRP A 23 -3.14 14.22 16.79
CA TRP A 23 -4.07 14.87 15.87
C TRP A 23 -4.79 16.06 16.52
N ARG A 24 -4.86 17.17 15.78
CA ARG A 24 -5.58 18.38 16.19
C ARG A 24 -6.28 18.98 14.96
N PRO A 25 -7.49 19.54 15.12
CA PRO A 25 -8.13 20.30 14.06
C PRO A 25 -7.22 21.45 13.56
N GLY A 26 -7.23 21.68 12.26
CA GLY A 26 -6.44 22.75 11.61
C GLY A 26 -4.95 22.43 11.39
N LYS A 27 -4.42 21.35 11.97
CA LYS A 27 -3.05 20.89 11.69
C LYS A 27 -3.04 19.98 10.45
N SER A 28 -2.01 20.14 9.61
CA SER A 28 -1.79 19.30 8.44
C SER A 28 -0.89 18.10 8.78
N TYR A 29 -1.22 16.92 8.22
CA TYR A 29 -0.51 15.66 8.46
C TYR A 29 -0.23 14.93 7.15
N PRO A 30 0.96 14.36 6.96
CA PRO A 30 1.16 13.37 5.90
C PRO A 30 0.23 12.17 6.09
N VAL A 31 -0.10 11.51 5.00
CA VAL A 31 -1.08 10.42 4.97
C VAL A 31 -0.42 9.11 4.53
N LEU A 32 -0.61 8.04 5.29
CA LEU A 32 -0.28 6.68 4.90
C LEU A 32 -1.55 6.00 4.39
N ILE A 33 -1.54 5.61 3.12
CA ILE A 33 -2.57 4.76 2.53
C ILE A 33 -2.02 3.34 2.47
N GLU A 34 -2.75 2.39 3.03
CA GLU A 34 -2.33 1.00 3.10
C GLU A 34 -3.30 0.08 2.38
N PHE A 35 -2.75 -0.83 1.60
CA PHE A 35 -3.45 -1.99 1.06
C PHE A 35 -3.12 -3.25 1.85
N ALA A 36 -4.13 -3.97 2.31
CA ALA A 36 -3.99 -5.23 3.06
C ALA A 36 -3.37 -6.37 2.22
N GLY A 37 -2.75 -7.35 2.89
CA GLY A 37 -2.40 -8.63 2.29
C GLY A 37 -3.62 -9.46 1.89
N ASN A 38 -3.42 -10.60 1.20
CA ASN A 38 -4.49 -11.58 0.96
C ASN A 38 -4.94 -12.23 2.27
N GLY A 39 -6.21 -12.58 2.35
CA GLY A 39 -6.81 -13.32 3.46
C GLY A 39 -8.09 -14.05 3.04
N PRO A 40 -8.62 -14.93 3.91
CA PRO A 40 -7.97 -15.37 5.15
C PRO A 40 -6.71 -16.19 4.87
N TYR A 41 -5.65 -15.93 5.63
CA TYR A 41 -4.40 -16.68 5.57
C TYR A 41 -3.93 -16.97 6.98
N LYS A 42 -3.51 -18.20 7.23
CA LYS A 42 -2.85 -18.63 8.46
C LYS A 42 -1.88 -19.76 8.14
N ASN A 43 -0.71 -19.74 8.73
CA ASN A 43 0.25 -20.83 8.61
C ASN A 43 0.66 -21.39 9.99
N ARG A 44 1.43 -22.48 9.99
CA ARG A 44 1.92 -23.15 11.20
C ARG A 44 2.88 -22.29 12.05
N PHE A 45 3.40 -21.21 11.52
CA PHE A 45 4.33 -20.30 12.21
C PHE A 45 3.61 -19.11 12.87
N GLY A 46 2.26 -19.10 12.86
CA GLY A 46 1.47 -18.06 13.49
C GLY A 46 1.27 -16.80 12.64
N ASP A 47 1.62 -16.84 11.36
CA ASP A 47 1.32 -15.73 10.45
C ASP A 47 -0.17 -15.71 10.15
N VAL A 48 -0.79 -14.55 10.27
CA VAL A 48 -2.21 -14.35 10.04
C VAL A 48 -2.42 -13.09 9.20
N SER A 49 -3.25 -13.23 8.16
CA SER A 49 -3.79 -12.08 7.41
C SER A 49 -5.29 -12.27 7.22
N THR A 50 -6.06 -11.26 7.56
CA THR A 50 -7.53 -11.28 7.38
C THR A 50 -7.96 -10.91 5.96
N GLY A 51 -7.11 -10.24 5.20
CA GLY A 51 -7.44 -9.65 3.91
C GLY A 51 -8.33 -8.41 4.00
N LYS A 52 -8.66 -7.96 5.22
CA LYS A 52 -9.55 -6.82 5.49
C LYS A 52 -8.76 -5.59 5.93
N PRO A 53 -9.29 -4.38 5.72
CA PRO A 53 -8.63 -3.14 6.15
C PRO A 53 -8.23 -3.11 7.63
N GLU A 54 -9.09 -3.60 8.53
CA GLU A 54 -8.83 -3.61 9.97
C GLU A 54 -7.76 -4.61 10.43
N GLY A 55 -7.33 -5.52 9.56
CA GLY A 55 -6.23 -6.45 9.84
C GLY A 55 -4.85 -5.91 9.49
N SER A 56 -4.76 -4.74 8.88
CA SER A 56 -3.51 -4.10 8.47
C SER A 56 -2.75 -3.50 9.65
N LYS A 57 -1.43 -3.40 9.54
CA LYS A 57 -0.54 -2.98 10.64
C LYS A 57 0.60 -2.08 10.20
N MET A 58 0.85 -1.97 8.88
CA MET A 58 2.02 -1.25 8.38
C MET A 58 1.96 0.23 8.76
N GLY A 59 0.82 0.90 8.57
CA GLY A 59 0.70 2.31 8.89
C GLY A 59 1.00 2.62 10.36
N PHE A 60 0.53 1.79 11.29
CA PHE A 60 0.88 1.94 12.70
C PHE A 60 2.37 1.66 12.94
N GLY A 61 2.91 0.60 12.38
CA GLY A 61 4.32 0.24 12.54
C GLY A 61 5.28 1.30 11.98
N ILE A 62 4.91 1.92 10.86
CA ILE A 62 5.67 3.00 10.23
C ILE A 62 5.62 4.27 11.10
N SER A 63 4.42 4.73 11.46
CA SER A 63 4.21 6.01 12.18
C SER A 63 4.47 5.92 13.70
N GLY A 64 4.31 4.76 14.30
CA GLY A 64 4.25 4.62 15.76
C GLY A 64 2.98 5.22 16.36
N GLY A 65 1.96 5.49 15.55
CA GLY A 65 0.69 6.07 15.97
C GLY A 65 0.71 7.60 16.15
N THR A 66 1.73 8.28 15.63
CA THR A 66 1.89 9.74 15.74
C THR A 66 2.28 10.35 14.39
N GLY A 67 1.95 11.62 14.18
CA GLY A 67 2.42 12.44 13.06
C GLY A 67 1.88 12.07 11.68
N PHE A 68 1.07 11.02 11.53
CA PHE A 68 0.50 10.56 10.26
C PHE A 68 -0.96 10.18 10.41
N ILE A 69 -1.79 10.61 9.49
CA ILE A 69 -3.11 9.98 9.27
C ILE A 69 -2.86 8.66 8.55
N TRP A 70 -3.50 7.58 9.02
CA TRP A 70 -3.38 6.27 8.39
C TRP A 70 -4.75 5.76 7.97
N VAL A 71 -4.85 5.41 6.70
CA VAL A 71 -6.06 4.84 6.08
C VAL A 71 -5.73 3.51 5.45
N CYS A 72 -6.41 2.45 5.86
CA CYS A 72 -6.36 1.20 5.13
C CYS A 72 -7.58 1.10 4.21
N VAL A 73 -7.34 1.17 2.91
CA VAL A 73 -8.37 1.12 1.89
C VAL A 73 -8.74 -0.32 1.53
N PRO A 74 -10.01 -0.60 1.17
CA PRO A 74 -10.43 -1.93 0.76
C PRO A 74 -9.99 -2.24 -0.66
N TYR A 75 -10.03 -3.54 -0.99
CA TYR A 75 -10.25 -3.99 -2.35
C TYR A 75 -11.74 -4.27 -2.50
N LEU A 76 -12.31 -3.86 -3.63
CA LEU A 76 -13.73 -4.01 -3.88
C LEU A 76 -14.01 -5.14 -4.89
N ASN A 77 -15.16 -5.76 -4.78
CA ASN A 77 -15.68 -6.71 -5.75
C ASN A 77 -15.95 -6.04 -7.12
N ASN A 78 -16.26 -6.82 -8.15
CA ASN A 78 -16.51 -6.29 -9.51
C ASN A 78 -17.66 -5.27 -9.55
N ALA A 79 -18.66 -5.40 -8.67
CA ALA A 79 -19.76 -4.44 -8.54
C ALA A 79 -19.41 -3.18 -7.73
N GLY A 80 -18.26 -3.13 -7.07
CA GLY A 80 -17.82 -1.99 -6.27
C GLY A 80 -18.61 -1.72 -4.99
N ASN A 81 -19.38 -2.69 -4.49
CA ASN A 81 -20.33 -2.52 -3.40
C ASN A 81 -19.97 -3.25 -2.10
N LYS A 82 -18.91 -4.04 -2.06
CA LYS A 82 -18.41 -4.73 -0.87
C LYS A 82 -16.91 -4.99 -0.93
N ASN A 83 -16.30 -5.08 0.26
CA ASN A 83 -14.88 -5.44 0.38
C ASN A 83 -14.66 -6.91 0.02
N VAL A 84 -13.53 -7.19 -0.67
CA VAL A 84 -13.03 -8.55 -0.91
C VAL A 84 -11.73 -8.79 -0.15
N THR A 85 -11.48 -10.06 0.21
CA THR A 85 -10.33 -10.44 1.04
C THR A 85 -9.18 -11.05 0.25
N GLN A 86 -9.43 -11.48 -0.99
CA GLN A 86 -8.43 -12.01 -1.91
C GLN A 86 -8.42 -11.18 -3.19
N TRP A 87 -7.24 -10.78 -3.64
CA TRP A 87 -7.01 -9.94 -4.81
C TRP A 87 -7.94 -8.70 -4.83
N TRP A 88 -8.34 -8.24 -5.99
CA TRP A 88 -9.30 -7.15 -6.28
C TRP A 88 -10.30 -7.61 -7.34
N GLY A 89 -11.54 -7.23 -7.21
CA GLY A 89 -12.64 -7.77 -8.00
C GLY A 89 -12.99 -9.21 -7.62
N ASP A 90 -13.83 -9.83 -8.41
CA ASP A 90 -14.26 -11.23 -8.27
C ASP A 90 -13.63 -12.09 -9.39
N MET A 91 -13.36 -13.37 -9.08
CA MET A 91 -12.95 -14.35 -10.08
C MET A 91 -14.00 -14.50 -11.19
N PRO A 92 -13.59 -14.79 -12.43
CA PRO A 92 -12.22 -14.85 -12.93
C PRO A 92 -11.70 -13.48 -13.43
N LYS A 93 -12.55 -12.43 -13.39
CA LYS A 93 -12.25 -11.12 -14.03
C LYS A 93 -11.25 -10.29 -13.24
N TYR A 94 -11.28 -10.36 -11.91
CA TYR A 94 -10.42 -9.54 -11.03
C TYR A 94 -10.36 -8.08 -11.47
N ASN A 95 -11.54 -7.43 -11.62
CA ASN A 95 -11.63 -6.05 -12.10
C ASN A 95 -11.07 -5.05 -11.07
N PRO A 96 -9.99 -4.31 -11.37
CA PRO A 96 -9.42 -3.34 -10.44
C PRO A 96 -10.20 -2.03 -10.35
N GLN A 97 -11.03 -1.69 -11.35
CA GLN A 97 -11.65 -0.37 -11.48
C GLN A 97 -12.43 0.10 -10.24
N PRO A 98 -13.28 -0.74 -9.60
CA PRO A 98 -13.99 -0.29 -8.40
C PRO A 98 -13.06 0.10 -7.25
N THR A 99 -11.92 -0.60 -7.09
CA THR A 99 -10.90 -0.26 -6.09
C THR A 99 -10.19 1.05 -6.43
N LEU A 100 -9.87 1.27 -7.70
CA LEU A 100 -9.24 2.50 -8.18
C LEU A 100 -10.15 3.70 -7.94
N GLU A 101 -11.42 3.60 -8.33
CA GLU A 101 -12.41 4.68 -8.12
C GLU A 101 -12.62 4.98 -6.62
N TYR A 102 -12.60 3.94 -5.78
CA TYR A 102 -12.67 4.13 -4.34
C TYR A 102 -11.48 4.95 -3.83
N CYS A 103 -10.25 4.60 -4.22
CA CYS A 103 -9.05 5.32 -3.82
C CYS A 103 -9.04 6.77 -4.32
N LYS A 104 -9.38 6.99 -5.59
CA LYS A 104 -9.45 8.33 -6.19
C LYS A 104 -10.41 9.28 -5.45
N LYS A 105 -11.47 8.75 -4.85
CA LYS A 105 -12.44 9.53 -4.06
C LYS A 105 -12.06 9.63 -2.58
N VAL A 106 -11.66 8.52 -1.96
CA VAL A 106 -11.40 8.47 -0.53
C VAL A 106 -10.14 9.23 -0.13
N VAL A 107 -9.07 9.16 -0.92
CA VAL A 107 -7.81 9.83 -0.56
C VAL A 107 -7.98 11.36 -0.45
N PRO A 108 -8.50 12.07 -1.47
CA PRO A 108 -8.74 13.51 -1.35
C PRO A 108 -9.78 13.85 -0.27
N TRP A 109 -10.79 13.01 -0.10
CA TRP A 109 -11.82 13.21 0.91
C TRP A 109 -11.25 13.15 2.34
N VAL A 110 -10.39 12.17 2.62
CA VAL A 110 -9.69 12.07 3.92
C VAL A 110 -8.79 13.29 4.14
N CYS A 111 -8.03 13.68 3.13
CA CYS A 111 -7.17 14.87 3.23
C CYS A 111 -7.99 16.12 3.58
N LYS A 112 -9.08 16.35 2.87
CA LYS A 112 -9.97 17.51 3.10
C LYS A 112 -10.62 17.51 4.48
N ASN A 113 -11.12 16.36 4.94
CA ASN A 113 -11.96 16.30 6.14
C ASN A 113 -11.17 16.10 7.45
N TYR A 114 -9.94 15.58 7.37
CA TYR A 114 -9.15 15.24 8.55
C TYR A 114 -7.79 15.95 8.61
N GLY A 115 -7.53 16.89 7.71
CA GLY A 115 -6.27 17.65 7.68
C GLY A 115 -5.10 16.85 7.10
N GLY A 116 -5.35 15.94 6.14
CA GLY A 116 -4.28 15.28 5.40
C GLY A 116 -3.65 16.20 4.36
N ASP A 117 -2.33 16.17 4.25
CA ASP A 117 -1.61 16.86 3.18
C ASP A 117 -1.63 16.00 1.92
N ILE A 118 -2.39 16.45 0.91
CA ILE A 118 -2.51 15.75 -0.38
C ILE A 118 -1.19 15.64 -1.15
N LYS A 119 -0.20 16.48 -0.83
CA LYS A 119 1.15 16.42 -1.44
C LYS A 119 2.07 15.44 -0.71
N SER A 120 1.67 14.94 0.43
CA SER A 120 2.44 14.06 1.31
C SER A 120 1.73 12.72 1.55
N VAL A 121 1.12 12.16 0.50
CA VAL A 121 0.43 10.87 0.56
C VAL A 121 1.38 9.75 0.16
N VAL A 122 1.59 8.78 1.04
CA VAL A 122 2.48 7.62 0.83
C VAL A 122 1.65 6.35 0.74
N LEU A 123 1.89 5.56 -0.31
CA LEU A 123 1.21 4.29 -0.51
C LEU A 123 2.07 3.14 0.03
N CYS A 124 1.52 2.31 0.90
CA CYS A 124 2.20 1.15 1.45
C CYS A 124 1.34 -0.11 1.38
N GLY A 125 1.97 -1.26 1.50
CA GLY A 125 1.24 -2.52 1.54
C GLY A 125 2.13 -3.74 1.73
N PHE A 126 1.55 -4.75 2.35
CA PHE A 126 2.16 -6.05 2.60
C PHE A 126 1.60 -7.11 1.67
N SER A 127 2.45 -8.03 1.17
CA SER A 127 2.06 -9.17 0.34
C SER A 127 1.27 -8.72 -0.91
N ARG A 128 -0.02 -9.07 -1.04
CA ARG A 128 -0.91 -8.52 -2.07
C ARG A 128 -0.87 -6.99 -2.09
N GLY A 129 -0.83 -6.36 -0.92
CA GLY A 129 -0.74 -4.90 -0.79
C GLY A 129 0.53 -4.33 -1.40
N ALA A 130 1.65 -5.04 -1.30
CA ALA A 130 2.90 -4.65 -1.96
C ALA A 130 2.79 -4.67 -3.48
N ILE A 131 2.13 -5.69 -4.02
CA ILE A 131 1.81 -5.74 -5.46
C ILE A 131 0.89 -4.58 -5.82
N ALA A 132 -0.15 -4.34 -5.03
CA ALA A 132 -1.11 -3.26 -5.24
C ALA A 132 -0.46 -1.87 -5.24
N CYS A 133 0.64 -1.64 -4.51
CA CYS A 133 1.39 -0.39 -4.56
C CYS A 133 1.75 0.01 -6.00
N ASN A 134 2.16 -0.95 -6.82
CA ASN A 134 2.51 -0.67 -8.21
C ASN A 134 1.38 -1.03 -9.18
N TYR A 135 0.71 -2.18 -9.02
CA TYR A 135 -0.36 -2.58 -9.91
C TYR A 135 -1.55 -1.62 -9.87
N LEU A 136 -2.08 -1.31 -8.69
CA LEU A 136 -3.19 -0.35 -8.54
C LEU A 136 -2.68 1.09 -8.46
N GLY A 137 -1.65 1.34 -7.67
CA GLY A 137 -1.14 2.68 -7.44
C GLY A 137 -0.55 3.36 -8.68
N LEU A 138 -0.11 2.59 -9.67
CA LEU A 138 0.42 3.08 -10.95
C LEU A 138 -0.44 2.63 -12.14
N TYR A 139 -1.71 2.27 -11.91
CA TYR A 139 -2.59 1.71 -12.94
C TYR A 139 -2.84 2.67 -14.10
N ASP A 140 -3.21 3.89 -13.80
CA ASP A 140 -3.42 5.00 -14.72
C ASP A 140 -2.80 6.30 -14.20
N ASP A 141 -2.85 7.35 -15.02
CA ASP A 141 -2.24 8.63 -14.71
C ASP A 141 -2.94 9.34 -13.56
N ASP A 142 -4.25 9.17 -13.39
CA ASP A 142 -5.02 9.84 -12.34
C ASP A 142 -4.66 9.31 -10.96
N ILE A 143 -4.72 7.97 -10.78
CA ILE A 143 -4.37 7.39 -9.49
C ILE A 143 -2.88 7.54 -9.20
N SER A 144 -2.02 7.46 -10.23
CA SER A 144 -0.57 7.57 -10.03
C SER A 144 -0.16 8.92 -9.43
N ARG A 145 -0.89 9.99 -9.72
CA ARG A 145 -0.61 11.35 -9.20
C ARG A 145 -0.94 11.54 -7.72
N LEU A 146 -1.67 10.60 -7.10
CA LEU A 146 -2.02 10.70 -5.68
C LEU A 146 -0.83 10.47 -4.74
N TRP A 147 0.21 9.80 -5.21
CA TRP A 147 1.25 9.25 -4.34
C TRP A 147 2.55 10.05 -4.42
N ARG A 148 3.09 10.43 -3.27
CA ARG A 148 4.41 11.01 -3.11
C ARG A 148 5.52 9.96 -3.11
N ALA A 149 5.28 8.82 -2.47
CA ALA A 149 6.24 7.74 -2.28
C ALA A 149 5.54 6.39 -2.08
N PHE A 150 6.31 5.29 -2.14
CA PHE A 150 5.76 3.94 -2.04
C PHE A 150 6.58 3.06 -1.08
N ILE A 151 5.90 2.19 -0.32
CA ILE A 151 6.54 1.23 0.60
C ILE A 151 5.96 -0.17 0.37
N PRO A 152 6.35 -0.86 -0.71
CA PRO A 152 5.97 -2.26 -0.94
C PRO A 152 6.81 -3.21 -0.07
N TYR A 153 6.15 -4.10 0.68
CA TYR A 153 6.79 -5.11 1.52
C TYR A 153 6.38 -6.52 1.14
N SER A 154 7.34 -7.40 0.94
CA SER A 154 7.26 -8.85 0.69
C SER A 154 7.14 -9.24 -0.78
N HIS A 155 6.33 -8.60 -1.57
CA HIS A 155 6.16 -8.89 -3.00
C HIS A 155 6.34 -7.62 -3.85
N TYR A 156 6.41 -7.83 -5.18
CA TYR A 156 6.51 -6.72 -6.11
C TYR A 156 5.80 -7.06 -7.43
N ASP A 157 5.09 -6.09 -8.01
CA ASP A 157 4.40 -6.26 -9.29
C ASP A 157 5.41 -6.53 -10.42
N GLY A 158 5.15 -7.56 -11.23
CA GLY A 158 6.01 -7.97 -12.34
C GLY A 158 7.17 -8.92 -12.00
N VAL A 159 7.48 -9.16 -10.71
CA VAL A 159 8.53 -10.13 -10.32
C VAL A 159 8.10 -11.56 -10.62
N ARG A 160 6.82 -11.87 -10.45
CA ARG A 160 6.21 -13.13 -10.84
C ARG A 160 4.80 -12.93 -11.40
N ARG A 161 4.27 -13.90 -12.12
CA ARG A 161 2.88 -13.92 -12.56
C ARG A 161 1.92 -14.27 -11.43
N TRP A 162 0.72 -13.69 -11.50
CA TRP A 162 -0.37 -13.87 -10.57
C TRP A 162 -1.68 -14.15 -11.32
N PRO A 163 -2.77 -14.60 -10.65
CA PRO A 163 -3.98 -15.02 -11.36
C PRO A 163 -4.82 -13.87 -11.97
N TYR A 164 -4.54 -12.61 -11.65
CA TYR A 164 -5.25 -11.47 -12.20
C TYR A 164 -4.69 -11.06 -13.58
N PRO A 165 -5.50 -10.39 -14.43
CA PRO A 165 -5.08 -9.96 -15.75
C PRO A 165 -3.88 -9.00 -15.74
N VAL A 166 -3.08 -9.02 -16.80
CA VAL A 166 -1.91 -8.16 -17.03
C VAL A 166 -0.90 -8.15 -15.87
N SER A 167 -0.76 -9.29 -15.19
CA SER A 167 0.21 -9.51 -14.11
C SER A 167 1.62 -9.86 -14.63
N ASP A 168 1.83 -9.80 -15.94
CA ASP A 168 3.11 -10.09 -16.59
C ASP A 168 4.11 -8.93 -16.44
N GLN A 169 5.39 -9.23 -16.72
CA GLN A 169 6.50 -8.29 -16.56
C GLN A 169 6.37 -7.06 -17.46
N GLU A 170 5.95 -7.23 -18.71
CA GLU A 170 5.85 -6.11 -19.66
C GLU A 170 4.74 -5.14 -19.26
N SER A 171 3.61 -5.67 -18.78
CA SER A 171 2.54 -4.84 -18.23
C SER A 171 2.97 -4.10 -16.95
N ALA A 172 3.73 -4.75 -16.08
CA ALA A 172 4.31 -4.12 -14.88
C ALA A 172 5.32 -3.02 -15.25
N LYS A 173 6.18 -3.22 -16.25
CA LYS A 173 7.08 -2.19 -16.74
C LYS A 173 6.33 -0.97 -17.26
N ARG A 174 5.25 -1.16 -18.04
CA ARG A 174 4.41 -0.04 -18.51
C ARG A 174 3.81 0.75 -17.36
N ARG A 175 3.34 0.09 -16.30
CA ARG A 175 2.86 0.78 -15.08
C ARG A 175 3.96 1.55 -14.39
N LEU A 176 5.13 0.94 -14.24
CA LEU A 176 6.30 1.55 -13.58
C LEU A 176 6.83 2.82 -14.27
N GLN A 177 6.54 3.04 -15.57
CA GLN A 177 6.86 4.31 -16.23
C GLN A 177 6.17 5.49 -15.53
N ARG A 178 4.99 5.28 -14.95
CA ARG A 178 4.26 6.30 -14.19
C ARG A 178 4.88 6.58 -12.82
N LEU A 179 5.93 5.87 -12.42
CA LEU A 179 6.67 6.19 -11.19
C LEU A 179 7.31 7.58 -11.26
N ALA A 180 7.77 7.98 -12.45
CA ALA A 180 8.27 9.33 -12.75
C ALA A 180 9.30 9.84 -11.72
N GLY A 181 10.29 9.01 -11.37
CA GLY A 181 11.36 9.36 -10.44
C GLY A 181 10.99 9.36 -8.95
N ARG A 182 9.73 9.07 -8.59
CA ARG A 182 9.30 9.04 -7.19
C ARG A 182 9.96 7.92 -6.40
N PRO A 183 10.24 8.14 -5.09
CA PRO A 183 10.98 7.18 -4.29
C PRO A 183 10.12 5.96 -3.88
N GLN A 184 10.79 4.80 -3.86
CA GLN A 184 10.24 3.57 -3.29
C GLN A 184 11.19 2.98 -2.24
N PHE A 185 10.66 2.62 -1.06
CA PHE A 185 11.36 1.80 -0.08
C PHE A 185 10.85 0.36 -0.20
N ILE A 186 11.63 -0.46 -0.87
CA ILE A 186 11.27 -1.85 -1.19
C ILE A 186 11.87 -2.76 -0.12
N CYS A 187 11.03 -3.44 0.63
CA CYS A 187 11.49 -4.35 1.66
C CYS A 187 10.91 -5.77 1.49
N HIS A 188 11.63 -6.74 2.06
CA HIS A 188 11.26 -8.15 1.93
C HIS A 188 11.70 -8.93 3.18
N GLU A 189 11.07 -10.09 3.40
CA GLU A 189 11.45 -11.05 4.42
C GLU A 189 12.87 -11.60 4.15
N GLY A 190 13.59 -11.92 5.21
CA GLY A 190 14.94 -12.46 5.11
C GLY A 190 15.82 -11.59 4.21
N THR A 191 16.35 -12.18 3.15
CA THR A 191 17.21 -11.53 2.14
C THR A 191 16.51 -11.34 0.78
N GLY A 192 15.17 -11.46 0.74
CA GLY A 192 14.40 -11.64 -0.51
C GLY A 192 14.33 -10.44 -1.47
N VAL A 193 14.95 -9.30 -1.18
CA VAL A 193 14.92 -8.10 -2.05
C VAL A 193 15.63 -8.28 -3.39
N SER A 194 16.56 -9.23 -3.51
CA SER A 194 17.40 -9.41 -4.70
C SER A 194 16.61 -9.72 -5.98
N GLY A 195 15.49 -10.42 -5.88
CA GLY A 195 14.62 -10.71 -7.03
C GLY A 195 13.99 -9.45 -7.62
N THR A 196 13.51 -8.57 -6.76
CA THR A 196 12.95 -7.28 -7.15
C THR A 196 14.02 -6.34 -7.71
N GLN A 197 15.19 -6.30 -7.10
CA GLN A 197 16.32 -5.51 -7.58
C GLN A 197 16.71 -5.93 -9.00
N LYS A 198 16.95 -7.23 -9.24
CA LYS A 198 17.26 -7.76 -10.58
C LYS A 198 16.18 -7.45 -11.62
N PHE A 199 14.90 -7.43 -11.23
CA PHE A 199 13.81 -7.05 -12.12
C PHE A 199 13.89 -5.57 -12.50
N LEU A 200 14.07 -4.67 -11.54
CA LEU A 200 14.11 -3.22 -11.76
C LEU A 200 15.37 -2.80 -12.54
N ASP A 201 16.53 -3.40 -12.26
CA ASP A 201 17.78 -3.17 -12.99
C ASP A 201 17.62 -3.52 -14.49
N ARG A 202 17.00 -4.67 -14.77
CA ARG A 202 16.71 -5.09 -16.15
C ARG A 202 15.65 -4.22 -16.83
N ALA A 203 14.67 -3.76 -16.09
CA ALA A 203 13.58 -2.93 -16.61
C ALA A 203 14.01 -1.48 -16.90
N LYS A 204 15.17 -1.02 -16.40
CA LYS A 204 15.72 0.34 -16.57
C LYS A 204 14.70 1.43 -16.23
N ILE A 205 13.99 1.27 -15.10
CA ILE A 205 12.94 2.20 -14.67
C ILE A 205 13.58 3.44 -14.02
N ASN A 206 13.10 4.60 -14.41
CA ASN A 206 13.46 5.86 -13.75
C ASN A 206 12.75 5.96 -12.39
N GLY A 207 13.45 5.64 -11.32
CA GLY A 207 12.95 5.68 -9.95
C GLY A 207 14.08 5.74 -8.91
N LYS A 208 13.78 6.26 -7.74
CA LYS A 208 14.69 6.28 -6.59
C LYS A 208 14.39 5.07 -5.70
N PHE A 209 15.08 3.96 -5.92
CA PHE A 209 14.84 2.71 -5.20
C PHE A 209 15.79 2.54 -4.01
N THR A 210 15.22 2.26 -2.85
CA THR A 210 15.93 1.83 -1.65
C THR A 210 15.50 0.40 -1.34
N PHE A 211 16.45 -0.53 -1.24
CA PHE A 211 16.20 -1.94 -0.96
C PHE A 211 16.59 -2.27 0.47
N GLN A 212 15.69 -2.91 1.22
CA GLN A 212 15.91 -3.27 2.60
C GLN A 212 15.47 -4.70 2.88
N ALA A 213 16.43 -5.58 3.13
CA ALA A 213 16.15 -6.86 3.75
C ALA A 213 15.80 -6.63 5.23
N THR A 214 14.67 -7.18 5.68
CA THR A 214 14.21 -6.94 7.07
C THR A 214 14.87 -7.88 8.09
N GLY A 215 15.46 -8.99 7.63
CA GLY A 215 15.93 -10.06 8.49
C GLY A 215 14.80 -10.87 9.17
N PHE A 216 13.56 -10.44 9.02
CA PHE A 216 12.39 -11.10 9.57
C PHE A 216 11.99 -12.26 8.67
N ARG A 217 11.85 -13.46 9.23
CA ARG A 217 11.68 -14.69 8.44
C ARG A 217 10.24 -15.00 8.08
N ASN A 218 9.30 -14.56 8.92
CA ASN A 218 7.89 -14.87 8.77
C ASN A 218 7.22 -13.99 7.71
N HIS A 219 6.25 -14.54 6.99
CA HIS A 219 5.45 -13.82 6.01
C HIS A 219 4.34 -13.01 6.69
N ASN A 220 4.73 -11.97 7.42
CA ASN A 220 3.84 -11.00 8.02
C ASN A 220 4.53 -9.64 8.20
N ASP A 221 3.76 -8.60 8.50
CA ASP A 221 4.21 -7.22 8.66
C ASP A 221 4.62 -6.85 10.11
N ALA A 222 4.71 -7.83 11.01
CA ALA A 222 4.98 -7.60 12.44
C ALA A 222 6.39 -7.07 12.73
N TRP A 223 7.33 -7.18 11.78
CA TRP A 223 8.66 -6.56 11.92
C TRP A 223 8.59 -5.04 12.13
N LEU A 224 7.56 -4.40 11.59
CA LEU A 224 7.30 -2.97 11.78
C LEU A 224 6.84 -2.62 13.20
N LEU A 225 6.30 -3.57 13.95
CA LEU A 225 5.86 -3.37 15.33
C LEU A 225 7.01 -3.51 16.35
N ARG A 226 8.16 -4.01 15.92
CA ARG A 226 9.32 -4.27 16.77
C ARG A 226 10.47 -3.32 16.45
N PRO A 227 11.26 -2.86 17.43
CA PRO A 227 12.51 -2.15 17.18
C PRO A 227 13.45 -2.98 16.31
N SER A 228 13.95 -2.39 15.23
CA SER A 228 14.93 -3.01 14.34
C SER A 228 15.64 -1.94 13.51
N SER A 229 16.85 -2.25 13.01
CA SER A 229 17.57 -1.37 12.07
C SER A 229 16.77 -1.10 10.80
N ALA A 230 16.10 -2.12 10.28
CA ALA A 230 15.26 -1.99 9.08
C ALA A 230 14.09 -1.01 9.31
N ARG A 231 13.39 -1.08 10.46
CA ARG A 231 12.34 -0.12 10.79
C ARG A 231 12.89 1.29 11.00
N ALA A 232 14.05 1.43 11.64
CA ALA A 232 14.70 2.72 11.81
C ALA A 232 15.08 3.34 10.46
N ALA A 233 15.69 2.55 9.57
CA ALA A 233 16.02 2.97 8.21
C ALA A 233 14.79 3.42 7.41
N LEU A 234 13.69 2.67 7.49
CA LEU A 234 12.42 3.05 6.85
C LEU A 234 11.91 4.41 7.33
N ARG A 235 11.93 4.65 8.64
CA ARG A 235 11.45 5.92 9.22
C ARG A 235 12.33 7.12 8.84
N VAL A 236 13.65 6.93 8.77
CA VAL A 236 14.58 7.95 8.28
C VAL A 236 14.32 8.25 6.81
N TRP A 237 14.24 7.19 5.98
CA TRP A 237 13.93 7.32 4.56
C TRP A 237 12.59 8.04 4.32
N LEU A 238 11.54 7.68 5.08
CA LEU A 238 10.22 8.29 4.92
C LEU A 238 10.24 9.79 5.18
N LYS A 239 10.92 10.23 6.24
CA LYS A 239 11.10 11.67 6.51
C LYS A 239 11.76 12.38 5.35
N ALA A 240 12.84 11.83 4.79
CA ALA A 240 13.54 12.40 3.63
C ALA A 240 12.65 12.43 2.38
N ALA A 241 11.87 11.38 2.11
CA ALA A 241 10.98 11.29 0.97
C ALA A 241 9.81 12.31 0.99
N LEU A 242 9.44 12.80 2.17
CA LEU A 242 8.38 13.79 2.34
C LEU A 242 8.87 15.24 2.24
N VAL A 243 10.15 15.51 2.48
CA VAL A 243 10.73 16.87 2.43
C VAL A 243 11.14 17.26 1.00
N ASN A 244 11.57 16.30 0.18
CA ASN A 244 12.04 16.51 -1.21
C ASN A 244 10.91 16.31 -2.23
#